data_00928007218f1e9e84ae7b17254dae54
#
_entry.id   00928007218f1e9e84ae7b17254dae54
#
_cell.length_a   1.000
_cell.length_b   1.000
_cell.length_c   1.000
_cell.angle_alpha   90.00
_cell.angle_beta   90.00
_cell.angle_gamma   90.00
#
_symmetry.space_group_name_H-M   'P 1'
#
loop_
_entity.id
_entity.type
_entity.pdbx_description
1 polymer ?
#
loop_
_entity_poly.entity_id
_entity_poly.type
_entity_poly.pdbx_seq_one_letter_code
_entity_poly.pdbx_strand_id
1 'polypeptide(L)'
;MDQIIDSIKPNIKSVTEQSRFVYRVTLEPFEKHYAQIIGTALRRIMLSSIPGYAITACEIEGVVHEYRAVEGIQEDVLLILLNLKEVAVAVEGLLHDDPVLEIKKTGIGPVTAGDIICPHGVEIRNPDLVLCHITSEDVKLNMHL
;
A
#
# COMPACT_ATOMS: atom_id res chain seq x y z
N MET A 1 7.27 -27.56 -40.05
CA MET A 1 6.19 -27.33 -39.07
C MET A 1 6.58 -26.33 -37.95
N ASP A 2 7.89 -26.15 -37.71
CA ASP A 2 8.42 -25.28 -36.63
C ASP A 2 8.44 -23.78 -36.95
N GLN A 3 8.36 -23.36 -38.20
CA GLN A 3 8.41 -21.95 -38.61
C GLN A 3 7.09 -21.18 -38.39
N ILE A 4 5.97 -21.86 -38.20
CA ILE A 4 4.66 -21.23 -38.01
C ILE A 4 4.45 -20.86 -36.54
N ILE A 5 5.06 -21.56 -35.60
CA ILE A 5 4.91 -21.33 -34.16
C ILE A 5 5.69 -20.10 -33.70
N ASP A 6 6.80 -19.77 -34.35
CA ASP A 6 7.65 -18.63 -33.95
C ASP A 6 7.08 -17.27 -34.35
N SER A 7 6.11 -17.25 -35.29
CA SER A 7 5.46 -16.01 -35.75
C SER A 7 4.31 -15.51 -34.86
N ILE A 8 3.92 -16.27 -33.82
CA ILE A 8 2.74 -15.97 -32.98
C ILE A 8 3.11 -15.60 -31.54
N LYS A 9 4.42 -15.46 -31.27
CA LYS A 9 4.83 -15.01 -29.92
C LYS A 9 4.48 -13.54 -29.71
N PRO A 10 3.62 -13.22 -28.74
CA PRO A 10 3.30 -11.82 -28.45
C PRO A 10 4.52 -11.09 -27.91
N ASN A 11 4.74 -9.90 -28.44
CA ASN A 11 5.80 -8.99 -27.99
C ASN A 11 5.20 -7.69 -27.48
N ILE A 12 5.95 -7.01 -26.61
CA ILE A 12 5.58 -5.67 -26.16
C ILE A 12 5.82 -4.72 -27.34
N LYS A 13 4.72 -4.16 -27.90
CA LYS A 13 4.79 -3.19 -28.98
C LYS A 13 5.03 -1.78 -28.46
N SER A 14 4.34 -1.42 -27.40
CA SER A 14 4.49 -0.11 -26.76
C SER A 14 4.18 -0.15 -25.28
N VAL A 15 4.86 0.72 -24.52
CA VAL A 15 4.58 1.04 -23.13
C VAL A 15 4.38 2.55 -23.05
N THR A 16 3.22 3.00 -22.64
CA THR A 16 2.90 4.43 -22.50
C THR A 16 2.50 4.70 -21.06
N GLU A 17 3.22 5.59 -20.40
CA GLU A 17 2.84 6.13 -19.10
C GLU A 17 1.67 7.11 -19.26
N GLN A 18 0.55 6.85 -18.57
CA GLN A 18 -0.62 7.73 -18.56
C GLN A 18 -0.62 8.64 -17.33
N SER A 19 -0.13 8.12 -16.21
CA SER A 19 0.10 8.89 -14.99
C SER A 19 1.14 8.15 -14.13
N ARG A 20 1.57 8.76 -13.02
CA ARG A 20 2.61 8.23 -12.12
C ARG A 20 2.45 6.74 -11.76
N PHE A 21 1.22 6.22 -11.75
CA PHE A 21 0.92 4.84 -11.35
C PHE A 21 0.12 4.06 -12.40
N VAL A 22 -0.09 4.64 -13.60
CA VAL A 22 -0.92 4.01 -14.64
C VAL A 22 -0.13 3.90 -15.94
N TYR A 23 0.08 2.67 -16.37
CA TYR A 23 0.77 2.35 -17.62
C TYR A 23 -0.17 1.60 -18.57
N ARG A 24 -0.11 1.96 -19.84
CA ARG A 24 -0.78 1.22 -20.93
C ARG A 24 0.29 0.43 -21.67
N VAL A 25 0.16 -0.90 -21.64
CA VAL A 25 1.05 -1.82 -22.37
C VAL A 25 0.29 -2.45 -23.51
N THR A 26 0.82 -2.36 -24.72
CA THR A 26 0.26 -3.00 -25.93
C THR A 26 1.11 -4.21 -26.27
N LEU A 27 0.46 -5.37 -26.34
CA LEU A 27 1.07 -6.65 -26.71
C LEU A 27 0.50 -7.10 -28.06
N GLU A 28 1.36 -7.46 -29.02
CA GLU A 28 0.98 -7.94 -30.35
C GLU A 28 2.05 -8.92 -30.87
N PRO A 29 1.71 -9.85 -31.78
CA PRO A 29 0.37 -10.24 -32.24
C PRO A 29 -0.32 -11.25 -31.30
N PHE A 30 -1.65 -11.34 -31.38
CA PHE A 30 -2.44 -12.39 -30.74
C PHE A 30 -3.42 -13.01 -31.72
N GLU A 31 -3.65 -14.31 -31.58
CA GLU A 31 -4.78 -14.95 -32.23
C GLU A 31 -6.12 -14.48 -31.68
N LYS A 32 -7.17 -14.57 -32.50
CA LYS A 32 -8.51 -14.23 -32.12
C LYS A 32 -8.93 -15.00 -30.86
N HIS A 33 -9.47 -14.29 -29.87
CA HIS A 33 -9.88 -14.79 -28.53
C HIS A 33 -8.73 -15.09 -27.55
N TYR A 34 -7.49 -15.28 -27.99
CA TYR A 34 -6.37 -15.60 -27.09
C TYR A 34 -6.01 -14.41 -26.20
N ALA A 35 -6.14 -13.21 -26.71
CA ALA A 35 -5.88 -11.97 -25.95
C ALA A 35 -6.76 -11.86 -24.69
N GLN A 36 -8.04 -12.29 -24.77
CA GLN A 36 -8.94 -12.25 -23.61
C GLN A 36 -8.54 -13.26 -22.53
N ILE A 37 -8.12 -14.46 -22.95
CA ILE A 37 -7.65 -15.51 -22.01
C ILE A 37 -6.39 -15.04 -21.29
N ILE A 38 -5.40 -14.53 -22.03
CA ILE A 38 -4.16 -14.01 -21.45
C ILE A 38 -4.42 -12.80 -20.56
N GLY A 39 -5.25 -11.87 -20.99
CA GLY A 39 -5.61 -10.69 -20.19
C GLY A 39 -6.27 -11.05 -18.85
N THR A 40 -7.17 -12.02 -18.86
CA THR A 40 -7.83 -12.52 -17.64
C THR A 40 -6.83 -13.22 -16.72
N ALA A 41 -5.96 -14.06 -17.26
CA ALA A 41 -4.93 -14.75 -16.49
C ALA A 41 -3.92 -13.77 -15.88
N LEU A 42 -3.42 -12.80 -16.66
CA LEU A 42 -2.52 -11.76 -16.18
C LEU A 42 -3.16 -10.92 -15.07
N ARG A 43 -4.41 -10.48 -15.26
CA ARG A 43 -5.15 -9.74 -14.23
C ARG A 43 -5.20 -10.53 -12.92
N ARG A 44 -5.53 -11.83 -12.99
CA ARG A 44 -5.62 -12.69 -11.80
C ARG A 44 -4.29 -12.81 -11.09
N ILE A 45 -3.20 -13.04 -11.82
CA ILE A 45 -1.85 -13.18 -11.26
C ILE A 45 -1.39 -11.86 -10.64
N MET A 46 -1.60 -10.74 -11.33
CA MET A 46 -1.19 -9.41 -10.84
C MET A 46 -1.93 -9.01 -9.56
N LEU A 47 -3.19 -9.42 -9.40
CA LEU A 47 -3.98 -9.10 -8.19
C LEU A 47 -3.70 -10.05 -7.02
N SER A 48 -3.25 -11.28 -7.27
CA SER A 48 -3.15 -12.31 -6.22
C SER A 48 -1.73 -12.74 -5.87
N SER A 49 -0.74 -12.48 -6.72
CA SER A 49 0.57 -13.13 -6.61
C SER A 49 1.76 -12.19 -6.56
N ILE A 50 1.55 -10.88 -6.63
CA ILE A 50 2.63 -9.91 -6.44
C ILE A 50 2.82 -9.71 -4.94
N PRO A 51 3.99 -10.08 -4.37
CA PRO A 51 4.26 -9.85 -2.97
C PRO A 51 4.40 -8.36 -2.68
N GLY A 52 4.00 -7.96 -1.47
CA GLY A 52 4.09 -6.58 -1.00
C GLY A 52 4.09 -6.52 0.52
N TYR A 53 4.38 -5.35 1.05
CA TYR A 53 4.37 -5.09 2.48
C TYR A 53 3.19 -4.18 2.82
N ALA A 54 2.54 -4.46 3.94
CA ALA A 54 1.43 -3.67 4.44
C ALA A 54 1.39 -3.73 5.97
N ILE A 55 0.78 -2.72 6.58
CA ILE A 55 0.49 -2.73 8.01
C ILE A 55 -0.61 -3.78 8.26
N THR A 56 -0.32 -4.79 9.09
CA THR A 56 -1.21 -5.91 9.39
C THR A 56 -1.90 -5.81 10.74
N ALA A 57 -1.25 -5.14 11.70
CA ALA A 57 -1.74 -4.93 13.05
C ALA A 57 -1.43 -3.51 13.52
N CYS A 58 -2.29 -2.99 14.39
CA CYS A 58 -2.12 -1.69 15.02
C CYS A 58 -2.54 -1.80 16.49
N GLU A 59 -1.68 -1.33 17.37
CA GLU A 59 -1.97 -1.14 18.78
C GLU A 59 -1.91 0.36 19.08
N ILE A 60 -3.01 0.90 19.63
CA ILE A 60 -3.11 2.30 20.02
C ILE A 60 -3.22 2.35 21.55
N GLU A 61 -2.36 3.11 22.20
CA GLU A 61 -2.36 3.24 23.67
C GLU A 61 -3.71 3.73 24.19
N GLY A 62 -4.27 3.00 25.17
CA GLY A 62 -5.57 3.32 25.78
C GLY A 62 -6.80 2.89 24.96
N VAL A 63 -6.62 2.22 23.82
CA VAL A 63 -7.70 1.69 22.98
C VAL A 63 -7.78 0.17 23.10
N VAL A 64 -8.97 -0.34 23.42
CA VAL A 64 -9.20 -1.78 23.62
C VAL A 64 -9.87 -2.43 22.40
N HIS A 65 -10.63 -1.67 21.61
CA HIS A 65 -11.33 -2.16 20.43
C HIS A 65 -11.53 -1.06 19.39
N GLU A 66 -11.74 -1.44 18.14
CA GLU A 66 -11.81 -0.58 16.97
C GLU A 66 -13.05 0.35 16.91
N TYR A 67 -14.09 0.04 17.66
CA TYR A 67 -15.34 0.82 17.67
C TYR A 67 -15.34 1.97 18.70
N ARG A 68 -14.17 2.36 19.17
CA ARG A 68 -14.01 3.45 20.14
C ARG A 68 -13.63 4.75 19.43
N ALA A 69 -14.14 5.88 19.93
CA ALA A 69 -13.58 7.18 19.66
C ALA A 69 -12.50 7.50 20.71
N VAL A 70 -11.42 8.12 20.31
CA VAL A 70 -10.36 8.60 21.21
C VAL A 70 -10.62 10.07 21.47
N GLU A 71 -10.72 10.47 22.75
CA GLU A 71 -10.94 11.86 23.10
C GLU A 71 -9.79 12.74 22.62
N GLY A 72 -10.11 13.83 21.92
CA GLY A 72 -9.14 14.75 21.34
C GLY A 72 -8.53 14.28 20.01
N ILE A 73 -9.08 13.25 19.38
CA ILE A 73 -8.84 12.88 18.01
C ILE A 73 -10.14 13.00 17.23
N GLN A 74 -10.09 13.57 16.02
CA GLN A 74 -11.28 13.85 15.22
C GLN A 74 -11.88 12.56 14.65
N GLU A 75 -11.03 11.64 14.17
CA GLU A 75 -11.43 10.38 13.56
C GLU A 75 -11.66 9.31 14.63
N ASP A 76 -12.59 8.40 14.37
CA ASP A 76 -12.73 7.18 15.15
C ASP A 76 -11.60 6.18 14.83
N VAL A 77 -11.40 5.21 15.70
CA VAL A 77 -10.34 4.21 15.56
C VAL A 77 -10.50 3.41 14.27
N LEU A 78 -11.73 3.11 13.86
CA LEU A 78 -12.01 2.38 12.65
C LEU A 78 -11.52 3.14 11.40
N LEU A 79 -11.75 4.45 11.35
CA LEU A 79 -11.28 5.29 10.25
C LEU A 79 -9.76 5.39 10.24
N ILE A 80 -9.12 5.50 11.41
CA ILE A 80 -7.65 5.46 11.53
C ILE A 80 -7.10 4.14 10.96
N LEU A 81 -7.71 3.00 11.29
CA LEU A 81 -7.30 1.70 10.77
C LEU A 81 -7.49 1.58 9.25
N LEU A 82 -8.55 2.19 8.71
CA LEU A 82 -8.77 2.25 7.26
C LEU A 82 -7.70 3.10 6.57
N ASN A 83 -7.36 4.25 7.13
CA ASN A 83 -6.30 5.11 6.60
C ASN A 83 -4.92 4.42 6.69
N LEU A 84 -4.65 3.68 7.76
CA LEU A 84 -3.40 2.90 7.89
C LEU A 84 -3.25 1.84 6.80
N LYS A 85 -4.33 1.26 6.28
CA LYS A 85 -4.28 0.32 5.14
C LYS A 85 -3.83 0.96 3.84
N GLU A 86 -3.97 2.28 3.71
CA GLU A 86 -3.54 3.02 2.51
C GLU A 86 -2.06 3.41 2.57
N VAL A 87 -1.37 3.17 3.70
CA VAL A 87 0.05 3.45 3.83
C VAL A 87 0.86 2.51 2.93
N ALA A 88 1.62 3.10 2.02
CA ALA A 88 2.49 2.37 1.10
C ALA A 88 3.86 2.15 1.74
N VAL A 89 4.12 0.93 2.16
CA VAL A 89 5.38 0.51 2.79
C VAL A 89 6.30 -0.12 1.76
N ALA A 90 7.54 0.32 1.69
CA ALA A 90 8.61 -0.31 0.94
C ALA A 90 9.66 -0.86 1.89
N VAL A 91 10.19 -2.03 1.58
CA VAL A 91 11.21 -2.68 2.37
C VAL A 91 12.41 -2.98 1.47
N GLU A 92 13.59 -2.58 1.90
CA GLU A 92 14.84 -2.90 1.22
C GLU A 92 15.50 -4.13 1.85
N GLY A 93 15.63 -5.18 1.05
CA GLY A 93 16.23 -6.46 1.48
C GLY A 93 15.24 -7.45 2.08
N LEU A 94 15.78 -8.52 2.67
CA LEU A 94 15.00 -9.53 3.39
C LEU A 94 14.97 -9.15 4.86
N LEU A 95 13.79 -8.88 5.37
CA LEU A 95 13.59 -8.78 6.81
C LEU A 95 13.42 -10.20 7.37
N HIS A 96 14.18 -10.54 8.41
CA HIS A 96 14.08 -11.84 9.08
C HIS A 96 12.92 -11.86 10.09
N ASP A 97 12.54 -10.70 10.61
CA ASP A 97 11.44 -10.54 11.58
C ASP A 97 10.47 -9.46 11.09
N ASP A 98 9.23 -9.53 11.54
CA ASP A 98 8.22 -8.49 11.27
C ASP A 98 8.60 -7.21 12.00
N PRO A 99 8.95 -6.13 11.30
CA PRO A 99 9.38 -4.88 11.93
C PRO A 99 8.20 -4.20 12.61
N VAL A 100 8.45 -3.67 13.80
CA VAL A 100 7.50 -2.82 14.51
C VAL A 100 7.79 -1.36 14.16
N LEU A 101 6.78 -0.66 13.66
CA LEU A 101 6.82 0.76 13.40
C LEU A 101 6.14 1.50 14.55
N GLU A 102 6.53 2.73 14.81
CA GLU A 102 5.95 3.53 15.89
C GLU A 102 5.48 4.89 15.39
N ILE A 103 4.37 5.38 15.96
CA ILE A 103 3.97 6.77 15.85
C ILE A 103 3.91 7.34 17.27
N LYS A 104 4.62 8.45 17.46
CA LYS A 104 4.61 9.22 18.71
C LYS A 104 4.39 10.68 18.37
N LYS A 105 3.15 11.16 18.52
CA LYS A 105 2.82 12.54 18.19
C LYS A 105 2.05 13.21 19.31
N THR A 106 2.40 14.46 19.57
CA THR A 106 1.77 15.35 20.55
C THR A 106 1.48 16.69 19.91
N GLY A 107 0.44 17.36 20.41
CA GLY A 107 0.04 18.67 19.92
C GLY A 107 -1.00 18.61 18.79
N ILE A 108 -1.73 19.71 18.62
CA ILE A 108 -2.83 19.85 17.65
C ILE A 108 -2.29 19.82 16.23
N GLY A 109 -2.94 19.06 15.36
CA GLY A 109 -2.65 19.00 13.93
C GLY A 109 -2.82 17.63 13.30
N PRO A 110 -2.56 17.52 12.00
CA PRO A 110 -2.65 16.25 11.30
C PRO A 110 -1.51 15.31 11.69
N VAL A 111 -1.83 14.05 11.84
CA VAL A 111 -0.90 12.94 11.94
C VAL A 111 -0.80 12.31 10.57
N THR A 112 0.38 12.29 9.98
CA THR A 112 0.59 11.79 8.62
C THR A 112 1.40 10.49 8.62
N ALA A 113 1.39 9.78 7.50
CA ALA A 113 2.23 8.61 7.33
C ALA A 113 3.73 8.92 7.44
N GLY A 114 4.13 10.18 7.20
CA GLY A 114 5.50 10.66 7.42
C GLY A 114 5.91 10.75 8.90
N ASP A 115 4.95 10.76 9.84
CA ASP A 115 5.22 10.71 11.28
C ASP A 115 5.54 9.28 11.77
N ILE A 116 5.45 8.27 10.91
CA ILE A 116 5.79 6.88 11.24
C ILE A 116 7.30 6.77 11.38
N ILE A 117 7.75 6.34 12.56
CA ILE A 117 9.15 6.03 12.84
C ILE A 117 9.43 4.65 12.31
N CYS A 118 10.23 4.58 11.24
CA CYS A 118 10.58 3.34 10.58
C CYS A 118 11.94 2.81 11.05
N PRO A 119 12.09 1.49 11.27
CA PRO A 119 13.39 0.88 11.46
C PRO A 119 14.21 0.89 10.16
N HIS A 120 15.49 0.56 10.26
CA HIS A 120 16.38 0.52 9.10
C HIS A 120 15.85 -0.45 8.02
N GLY A 121 15.87 0.00 6.76
CA GLY A 121 15.41 -0.79 5.61
C GLY A 121 13.90 -0.70 5.33
N VAL A 122 13.14 0.06 6.12
CA VAL A 122 11.70 0.31 5.89
C VAL A 122 11.49 1.77 5.53
N GLU A 123 10.74 2.03 4.47
CA GLU A 123 10.44 3.37 3.97
C GLU A 123 8.96 3.53 3.66
N ILE A 124 8.40 4.69 4.01
CA ILE A 124 7.04 5.07 3.65
C ILE A 124 7.07 5.85 2.32
N ARG A 125 6.36 5.35 1.32
CA ARG A 125 6.33 5.92 -0.04
C ARG A 125 5.33 7.05 -0.22
N ASN A 126 4.35 7.17 0.67
CA ASN A 126 3.31 8.20 0.65
C ASN A 126 3.24 8.97 1.99
N PRO A 127 4.30 9.70 2.37
CA PRO A 127 4.39 10.36 3.68
C PRO A 127 3.31 11.43 3.91
N ASP A 128 2.74 12.00 2.84
CA ASP A 128 1.71 13.05 2.90
C ASP A 128 0.31 12.52 3.24
N LEU A 129 0.12 11.20 3.31
CA LEU A 129 -1.16 10.59 3.65
C LEU A 129 -1.52 10.93 5.09
N VAL A 130 -2.68 11.57 5.29
CA VAL A 130 -3.20 11.89 6.62
C VAL A 130 -3.87 10.67 7.23
N LEU A 131 -3.47 10.32 8.45
CA LEU A 131 -4.01 9.18 9.20
C LEU A 131 -5.14 9.62 10.13
N CYS A 132 -4.94 10.71 10.87
CA CYS A 132 -5.94 11.34 11.75
C CYS A 132 -5.54 12.77 12.09
N HIS A 133 -6.44 13.48 12.82
CA HIS A 133 -6.21 14.83 13.31
C HIS A 133 -6.33 14.88 14.83
N ILE A 134 -5.29 15.40 15.49
CA ILE A 134 -5.32 15.71 16.92
C ILE A 134 -5.95 17.08 17.10
N THR A 135 -6.99 17.18 17.92
CA THR A 135 -7.77 18.39 18.17
C THR A 135 -7.53 19.00 19.55
N SER A 136 -6.81 18.31 20.44
CA SER A 136 -6.50 18.78 21.80
C SER A 136 -4.99 18.72 22.06
N GLU A 137 -4.46 19.73 22.77
CA GLU A 137 -3.03 19.80 23.13
C GLU A 137 -2.60 18.73 24.14
N ASP A 138 -3.53 18.26 24.97
CA ASP A 138 -3.23 17.26 26.02
C ASP A 138 -3.11 15.84 25.51
N VAL A 139 -3.47 15.60 24.25
CA VAL A 139 -3.45 14.26 23.65
C VAL A 139 -2.04 13.87 23.21
N LYS A 140 -1.63 12.70 23.69
CA LYS A 140 -0.42 12.00 23.24
C LYS A 140 -0.88 10.76 22.48
N LEU A 141 -0.62 10.75 21.19
CA LEU A 141 -0.92 9.60 20.35
C LEU A 141 0.32 8.71 20.24
N ASN A 142 0.22 7.52 20.83
CA ASN A 142 1.23 6.47 20.73
C ASN A 142 0.61 5.27 20.02
N MET A 143 1.20 4.85 18.92
CA MET A 143 0.78 3.66 18.16
C MET A 143 1.99 2.76 17.88
N HIS A 144 1.75 1.46 17.94
CA HIS A 144 2.66 0.41 17.45
C HIS A 144 2.01 -0.29 16.26
N LEU A 145 2.75 -0.39 15.17
CA LEU A 145 2.25 -0.88 13.89
C LEU A 145 3.09 -2.08 13.43
#